data_467a8cd1f29e37eb50b64f192a5c15f0
#
_entry.id   467a8cd1f29e37eb50b64f192a5c15f0
#
_cell.length_a   1.000
_cell.length_b   1.000
_cell.length_c   1.000
_cell.angle_alpha   90.00
_cell.angle_beta   90.00
_cell.angle_gamma   90.00
#
_symmetry.space_group_name_H-M   'P 1'
#
loop_
_entity.id
_entity.type
_entity.pdbx_description
1 polymer ?
#
loop_
_entity_poly.entity_id
_entity_poly.type
_entity_poly.pdbx_seq_one_letter_code
_entity_poly.pdbx_strand_id
1 'polypeptide(L)'
;TSCKIGLANEEVVGGVCERCGSEVVRKVKSQWMLKITEYADKLIEGLDTVDYVERVKVSQKNWIGKSMGAEVDFSIKDKEDKLRVYTTRCDTLFGATYMVVSPEHPIIDKYKDELKNWDDICAYREQAARKSDFERAELAKEKTGVRIDGMSAVNPVNGKEIPIYISDYVLMSYGTGAIMAVPAHDER
;
A
#
# COMPACT_ATOMS: atom_id res chain seq x y z
N THR A 1 12.90 -18.08 12.92
CA THR A 1 12.85 -18.11 14.41
C THR A 1 13.37 -19.45 14.91
N SER A 2 14.06 -19.48 16.04
CA SER A 2 14.52 -20.74 16.67
C SER A 2 13.36 -21.61 17.17
N CYS A 3 12.26 -21.00 17.57
CA CYS A 3 11.03 -21.68 17.99
C CYS A 3 10.12 -22.12 16.83
N LYS A 4 10.40 -21.69 15.59
CA LYS A 4 9.70 -22.06 14.35
C LYS A 4 8.17 -21.89 14.37
N ILE A 5 7.65 -20.95 15.15
CA ILE A 5 6.22 -20.64 15.22
C ILE A 5 5.84 -19.50 14.26
N GLY A 6 4.59 -19.49 13.83
CA GLY A 6 3.99 -18.31 13.18
C GLY A 6 3.59 -17.31 14.24
N LEU A 7 3.88 -16.03 13.99
CA LEU A 7 3.60 -14.93 14.90
C LEU A 7 2.54 -14.02 14.30
N ALA A 8 1.67 -13.47 15.14
CA ALA A 8 0.86 -12.31 14.80
C ALA A 8 1.71 -11.03 14.86
N ASN A 9 1.22 -9.93 14.26
CA ASN A 9 1.97 -8.68 14.23
C ASN A 9 2.29 -8.14 15.62
N GLU A 10 1.38 -8.34 16.58
CA GLU A 10 1.52 -7.88 17.98
C GLU A 10 2.59 -8.65 18.75
N GLU A 11 2.96 -9.84 18.31
CA GLU A 11 3.99 -10.70 18.92
C GLU A 11 5.40 -10.41 18.37
N VAL A 12 5.51 -9.43 17.46
CA VAL A 12 6.76 -9.00 16.85
C VAL A 12 7.12 -7.61 17.35
N VAL A 13 8.10 -7.53 18.24
CA VAL A 13 8.56 -6.26 18.81
C VAL A 13 9.97 -5.97 18.30
N GLY A 14 10.14 -4.84 17.61
CA GLY A 14 11.43 -4.46 17.04
C GLY A 14 12.01 -5.45 16.02
N GLY A 15 11.13 -6.15 15.27
CA GLY A 15 11.55 -7.12 14.26
C GLY A 15 11.98 -8.49 14.80
N VAL A 16 11.82 -8.73 16.09
CA VAL A 16 12.20 -9.99 16.73
C VAL A 16 10.99 -10.69 17.37
N CYS A 17 11.10 -12.00 17.51
CA CYS A 17 10.10 -12.81 18.19
C CYS A 17 10.10 -12.51 19.67
N GLU A 18 8.97 -12.09 20.25
CA GLU A 18 8.80 -11.85 21.69
C GLU A 18 9.23 -13.04 22.54
N ARG A 19 9.02 -14.28 22.05
CA ARG A 19 9.25 -15.49 22.83
C ARG A 19 10.71 -15.95 22.84
N CYS A 20 11.41 -15.85 21.72
CA CYS A 20 12.76 -16.42 21.58
C CYS A 20 13.83 -15.42 21.15
N GLY A 21 13.48 -14.16 20.92
CA GLY A 21 14.39 -13.09 20.53
C GLY A 21 15.02 -13.25 19.13
N SER A 22 14.61 -14.27 18.35
CA SER A 22 15.15 -14.46 16.99
C SER A 22 14.52 -13.46 16.03
N GLU A 23 15.30 -13.04 15.04
CA GLU A 23 14.83 -12.21 13.93
C GLU A 23 13.64 -12.86 13.21
N VAL A 24 12.60 -12.07 12.92
CA VAL A 24 11.38 -12.52 12.27
C VAL A 24 11.44 -12.20 10.79
N VAL A 25 11.07 -13.15 9.96
CA VAL A 25 10.98 -12.99 8.50
C VAL A 25 9.58 -13.33 8.02
N ARG A 26 9.10 -12.59 7.02
CA ARG A 26 7.84 -12.89 6.34
C ARG A 26 7.98 -14.12 5.47
N LYS A 27 7.00 -15.02 5.54
CA LYS A 27 6.89 -16.19 4.66
C LYS A 27 5.49 -16.31 4.10
N VAL A 28 5.39 -16.58 2.82
CA VAL A 28 4.13 -16.94 2.18
C VAL A 28 3.75 -18.35 2.63
N LYS A 29 2.55 -18.52 3.12
CA LYS A 29 1.97 -19.79 3.52
C LYS A 29 0.54 -19.92 3.02
N SER A 30 0.15 -21.14 2.65
CA SER A 30 -1.25 -21.45 2.38
C SER A 30 -1.96 -21.75 3.70
N GLN A 31 -3.05 -21.04 3.94
CA GLN A 31 -3.91 -21.26 5.12
C GLN A 31 -5.34 -20.81 4.85
N TRP A 32 -6.26 -21.26 5.69
CA TRP A 32 -7.64 -20.82 5.65
C TRP A 32 -7.74 -19.35 6.05
N MET A 33 -8.46 -18.60 5.22
CA MET A 33 -8.75 -17.17 5.47
C MET A 33 -10.25 -16.94 5.35
N LEU A 34 -10.82 -16.16 6.28
CA LEU A 34 -12.19 -15.69 6.20
C LEU A 34 -12.24 -14.37 5.42
N LYS A 35 -13.06 -14.32 4.37
CA LYS A 35 -13.26 -13.10 3.58
C LYS A 35 -14.21 -12.13 4.31
N ILE A 36 -13.79 -11.61 5.44
CA ILE A 36 -14.64 -10.74 6.29
C ILE A 36 -15.08 -9.47 5.57
N THR A 37 -14.31 -8.98 4.62
CA THR A 37 -14.64 -7.78 3.83
C THR A 37 -15.86 -7.96 2.93
N GLU A 38 -16.20 -9.19 2.54
CA GLU A 38 -17.43 -9.48 1.77
C GLU A 38 -18.71 -9.24 2.59
N TYR A 39 -18.59 -9.13 3.90
CA TYR A 39 -19.70 -8.85 4.81
C TYR A 39 -19.83 -7.36 5.14
N ALA A 40 -18.95 -6.50 4.66
CA ALA A 40 -18.91 -5.08 5.00
C ALA A 40 -20.23 -4.37 4.70
N ASP A 41 -20.79 -4.52 3.50
CA ASP A 41 -22.08 -3.93 3.14
C ASP A 41 -23.22 -4.50 3.98
N LYS A 42 -23.26 -5.82 4.18
CA LYS A 42 -24.28 -6.48 5.03
C LYS A 42 -24.22 -6.01 6.48
N LEU A 43 -23.03 -5.74 7.00
CA LEU A 43 -22.88 -5.19 8.34
C LEU A 43 -23.42 -3.76 8.43
N ILE A 44 -23.20 -2.93 7.41
CA ILE A 44 -23.76 -1.57 7.35
C ILE A 44 -25.30 -1.63 7.28
N GLU A 45 -25.85 -2.44 6.39
CA GLU A 45 -27.30 -2.63 6.22
C GLU A 45 -27.94 -3.19 7.49
N GLY A 46 -27.28 -4.14 8.15
CA GLY A 46 -27.76 -4.74 9.38
C GLY A 46 -27.89 -3.76 10.55
N LEU A 47 -27.20 -2.62 10.52
CA LEU A 47 -27.32 -1.59 11.56
C LEU A 47 -28.70 -0.95 11.62
N ASP A 48 -29.46 -1.02 10.53
CA ASP A 48 -30.84 -0.48 10.49
C ASP A 48 -31.85 -1.43 11.14
N THR A 49 -31.47 -2.70 11.34
CA THR A 49 -32.33 -3.74 11.95
C THR A 49 -32.12 -3.91 13.45
N VAL A 50 -31.11 -3.26 14.02
CA VAL A 50 -30.74 -3.39 15.45
C VAL A 50 -31.04 -2.11 16.21
N ASP A 51 -31.50 -2.26 17.46
CA ASP A 51 -31.78 -1.14 18.36
C ASP A 51 -30.52 -0.69 19.10
N TYR A 52 -29.53 -0.20 18.31
CA TYR A 52 -28.31 0.41 18.84
C TYR A 52 -28.46 1.93 18.94
N VAL A 53 -27.86 2.51 19.97
CA VAL A 53 -27.72 3.97 20.05
C VAL A 53 -26.95 4.51 18.83
N GLU A 54 -27.36 5.68 18.34
CA GLU A 54 -26.83 6.24 17.09
C GLU A 54 -25.30 6.36 17.07
N ARG A 55 -24.69 6.72 18.20
CA ARG A 55 -23.22 6.79 18.35
C ARG A 55 -22.54 5.47 17.97
N VAL A 56 -23.10 4.33 18.36
CA VAL A 56 -22.55 3.00 18.05
C VAL A 56 -22.68 2.71 16.57
N LYS A 57 -23.84 3.02 15.96
CA LYS A 57 -24.08 2.84 14.51
C LYS A 57 -23.08 3.66 13.70
N VAL A 58 -22.89 4.94 14.04
CA VAL A 58 -21.92 5.81 13.38
C VAL A 58 -20.50 5.30 13.53
N SER A 59 -20.11 4.85 14.74
CA SER A 59 -18.77 4.31 14.97
C SER A 59 -18.50 3.06 14.12
N GLN A 60 -19.47 2.16 13.98
CA GLN A 60 -19.34 0.95 13.17
C GLN A 60 -19.28 1.28 11.66
N LYS A 61 -20.12 2.21 11.18
CA LYS A 61 -20.07 2.69 9.78
C LYS A 61 -18.70 3.31 9.47
N ASN A 62 -18.19 4.15 10.36
CA ASN A 62 -16.88 4.78 10.20
C ASN A 62 -15.72 3.77 10.24
N TRP A 63 -15.83 2.73 11.09
CA TRP A 63 -14.84 1.66 11.15
C TRP A 63 -14.78 0.84 9.85
N ILE A 64 -15.93 0.51 9.27
CA ILE A 64 -16.00 -0.17 7.97
C ILE A 64 -15.45 0.74 6.87
N GLY A 65 -15.72 2.06 6.95
CA GLY A 65 -15.09 3.06 6.12
C GLY A 65 -15.40 2.91 4.62
N LYS A 66 -16.65 2.61 4.27
CA LYS A 66 -17.05 2.52 2.85
C LYS A 66 -16.75 3.83 2.13
N SER A 67 -15.91 3.74 1.11
CA SER A 67 -15.56 4.88 0.26
C SER A 67 -15.91 4.60 -1.19
N MET A 68 -16.21 5.66 -1.95
CA MET A 68 -16.40 5.59 -3.40
C MET A 68 -15.30 6.38 -4.09
N GLY A 69 -14.76 5.82 -5.15
CA GLY A 69 -13.70 6.43 -5.90
C GLY A 69 -13.62 5.87 -7.31
N ALA A 70 -12.57 6.25 -8.02
CA ALA A 70 -12.29 5.81 -9.37
C ALA A 70 -10.95 5.08 -9.44
N GLU A 71 -10.87 4.06 -10.27
CA GLU A 71 -9.62 3.49 -10.71
C GLU A 71 -9.10 4.27 -11.91
N VAL A 72 -7.84 4.66 -11.87
CA VAL A 72 -7.19 5.44 -12.92
C VAL A 72 -5.90 4.76 -13.34
N ASP A 73 -5.75 4.57 -14.63
CA ASP A 73 -4.56 3.95 -15.23
C ASP A 73 -3.56 5.03 -15.69
N PHE A 74 -2.37 4.98 -15.14
CA PHE A 74 -1.22 5.75 -15.60
C PHE A 74 -0.36 4.85 -16.50
N SER A 75 -0.24 5.18 -17.78
CA SER A 75 0.63 4.43 -18.67
C SER A 75 2.10 4.60 -18.27
N ILE A 76 2.88 3.53 -18.34
CA ILE A 76 4.33 3.62 -18.20
C ILE A 76 4.90 4.02 -19.55
N LYS A 77 5.76 5.03 -19.57
CA LYS A 77 6.35 5.54 -20.80
C LYS A 77 7.11 4.44 -21.53
N ASP A 78 6.88 4.33 -22.84
CA ASP A 78 7.52 3.36 -23.73
C ASP A 78 7.30 1.88 -23.33
N LYS A 79 6.24 1.60 -22.56
CA LYS A 79 5.83 0.27 -22.12
C LYS A 79 4.34 0.02 -22.36
N GLU A 80 3.97 -1.25 -22.46
CA GLU A 80 2.56 -1.65 -22.58
C GLU A 80 1.82 -1.64 -21.23
N ASP A 81 2.57 -1.71 -20.12
CA ASP A 81 2.00 -1.77 -18.79
C ASP A 81 1.52 -0.41 -18.29
N LYS A 82 0.64 -0.49 -17.30
CA LYS A 82 0.05 0.65 -16.63
C LYS A 82 0.15 0.48 -15.12
N LEU A 83 0.27 1.58 -14.42
CA LEU A 83 0.07 1.65 -12.99
C LEU A 83 -1.36 2.06 -12.71
N ARG A 84 -2.15 1.18 -12.12
CA ARG A 84 -3.52 1.46 -11.70
C ARG A 84 -3.52 1.99 -10.28
N VAL A 85 -4.17 3.11 -10.06
CA VAL A 85 -4.41 3.69 -8.75
C VAL A 85 -5.90 3.76 -8.46
N TYR A 86 -6.28 3.59 -7.20
CA TYR A 86 -7.61 3.92 -6.73
C TYR A 86 -7.57 5.26 -6.01
N THR A 87 -8.46 6.19 -6.38
CA THR A 87 -8.54 7.49 -5.75
C THR A 87 -9.97 7.93 -5.49
N THR A 88 -10.23 8.51 -4.33
CA THR A 88 -11.49 9.20 -4.02
C THR A 88 -11.49 10.66 -4.50
N ARG A 89 -10.35 11.15 -4.98
CA ARG A 89 -10.11 12.53 -5.39
C ARG A 89 -9.58 12.60 -6.83
N CYS A 90 -10.37 12.07 -7.77
CA CYS A 90 -10.03 12.12 -9.20
C CYS A 90 -9.98 13.55 -9.76
N ASP A 91 -10.61 14.51 -9.11
CA ASP A 91 -10.53 15.93 -9.37
C ASP A 91 -9.10 16.49 -9.27
N THR A 92 -8.24 15.86 -8.46
CA THR A 92 -6.85 16.31 -8.23
C THR A 92 -5.83 15.73 -9.23
N LEU A 93 -6.24 14.91 -10.18
CA LEU A 93 -5.36 14.24 -11.17
C LEU A 93 -4.43 15.19 -11.91
N PHE A 94 -4.90 16.41 -12.23
CA PHE A 94 -4.10 17.43 -12.90
C PHE A 94 -2.85 17.84 -12.09
N GLY A 95 -2.93 17.74 -10.76
CA GLY A 95 -1.85 18.07 -9.83
C GLY A 95 -0.96 16.90 -9.45
N ALA A 96 -1.15 15.70 -10.05
CA ALA A 96 -0.28 14.56 -9.80
C ALA A 96 1.11 14.83 -10.40
N THR A 97 2.13 14.81 -9.53
CA THR A 97 3.52 15.17 -9.88
C THR A 97 4.48 14.00 -9.86
N TYR A 98 4.11 12.91 -9.19
CA TYR A 98 4.84 11.65 -9.20
C TYR A 98 3.92 10.49 -8.80
N MET A 99 4.37 9.28 -9.09
CA MET A 99 3.75 8.04 -8.67
C MET A 99 4.58 7.40 -7.56
N VAL A 100 3.92 6.66 -6.68
CA VAL A 100 4.61 5.85 -5.68
C VAL A 100 4.05 4.44 -5.73
N VAL A 101 4.94 3.46 -5.75
CA VAL A 101 4.59 2.05 -5.71
C VAL A 101 5.12 1.39 -4.45
N SER A 102 4.43 0.33 -4.02
CA SER A 102 4.91 -0.53 -2.93
C SER A 102 6.26 -1.17 -3.30
N PRO A 103 7.15 -1.39 -2.34
CA PRO A 103 8.38 -2.15 -2.56
C PRO A 103 8.17 -3.56 -3.14
N GLU A 104 7.00 -4.15 -2.87
CA GLU A 104 6.61 -5.48 -3.35
C GLU A 104 5.85 -5.46 -4.69
N HIS A 105 5.69 -4.29 -5.32
CA HIS A 105 4.90 -4.18 -6.53
C HIS A 105 5.53 -4.96 -7.70
N PRO A 106 4.78 -5.83 -8.41
CA PRO A 106 5.32 -6.73 -9.44
C PRO A 106 6.02 -6.03 -10.59
N ILE A 107 5.67 -4.78 -10.85
CA ILE A 107 6.25 -3.97 -11.94
C ILE A 107 7.76 -3.79 -11.79
N ILE A 108 8.25 -3.76 -10.54
CA ILE A 108 9.67 -3.57 -10.23
C ILE A 108 10.48 -4.78 -10.71
N ASP A 109 10.02 -5.98 -10.40
CA ASP A 109 10.70 -7.21 -10.80
C ASP A 109 10.57 -7.46 -12.31
N LYS A 110 9.45 -7.06 -12.92
CA LYS A 110 9.22 -7.20 -14.35
C LYS A 110 10.24 -6.43 -15.19
N TYR A 111 10.61 -5.24 -14.75
CA TYR A 111 11.52 -4.34 -15.48
C TYR A 111 12.91 -4.19 -14.84
N LYS A 112 13.29 -5.10 -13.93
CA LYS A 112 14.55 -5.03 -13.17
C LYS A 112 15.80 -4.78 -14.02
N ASP A 113 15.87 -5.40 -15.20
CA ASP A 113 17.03 -5.33 -16.09
C ASP A 113 17.17 -3.96 -16.82
N GLU A 114 16.13 -3.14 -16.76
CA GLU A 114 16.09 -1.81 -17.36
C GLU A 114 16.26 -0.69 -16.32
N LEU A 115 16.21 -1.03 -15.02
CA LEU A 115 16.33 -0.07 -13.92
C LEU A 115 17.82 0.26 -13.69
N LYS A 116 18.14 1.56 -13.72
CA LYS A 116 19.54 2.03 -13.64
C LYS A 116 20.12 2.00 -12.23
N ASN A 117 19.26 2.02 -11.21
CA ASN A 117 19.63 2.05 -9.80
C ASN A 117 19.10 0.82 -9.03
N TRP A 118 19.22 -0.36 -9.66
CA TRP A 118 18.69 -1.61 -9.11
C TRP A 118 19.22 -1.93 -7.70
N ASP A 119 20.50 -1.65 -7.42
CA ASP A 119 21.10 -1.91 -6.11
C ASP A 119 20.47 -1.07 -5.00
N ASP A 120 20.18 0.21 -5.25
CA ASP A 120 19.49 1.08 -4.29
C ASP A 120 18.05 0.60 -4.04
N ILE A 121 17.38 0.14 -5.11
CA ILE A 121 16.03 -0.42 -5.03
C ILE A 121 16.04 -1.69 -4.17
N CYS A 122 16.98 -2.59 -4.38
CA CYS A 122 17.12 -3.82 -3.59
C CYS A 122 17.39 -3.50 -2.12
N ALA A 123 18.32 -2.61 -1.82
CA ALA A 123 18.63 -2.21 -0.46
C ALA A 123 17.42 -1.62 0.26
N TYR A 124 16.62 -0.78 -0.43
CA TYR A 124 15.39 -0.22 0.11
C TYR A 124 14.33 -1.29 0.36
N ARG A 125 14.14 -2.23 -0.57
CA ARG A 125 13.22 -3.37 -0.44
C ARG A 125 13.57 -4.24 0.77
N GLU A 126 14.84 -4.54 0.98
CA GLU A 126 15.30 -5.30 2.15
C GLU A 126 15.00 -4.57 3.46
N GLN A 127 15.23 -3.26 3.50
CA GLN A 127 14.89 -2.45 4.66
C GLN A 127 13.38 -2.44 4.91
N ALA A 128 12.56 -2.25 3.87
CA ALA A 128 11.11 -2.25 3.98
C ALA A 128 10.54 -3.61 4.43
N ALA A 129 11.13 -4.73 3.97
CA ALA A 129 10.70 -6.08 4.32
C ALA A 129 10.86 -6.42 5.81
N ARG A 130 11.69 -5.67 6.54
CA ARG A 130 11.88 -5.85 7.99
C ARG A 130 10.80 -5.18 8.82
N LYS A 131 10.03 -4.25 8.24
CA LYS A 131 8.96 -3.51 8.91
C LYS A 131 7.63 -4.25 8.74
N SER A 132 6.80 -4.24 9.78
CA SER A 132 5.41 -4.68 9.72
C SER A 132 4.55 -3.66 8.95
N ASP A 133 3.36 -4.09 8.46
CA ASP A 133 2.42 -3.16 7.81
C ASP A 133 1.96 -2.05 8.76
N PHE A 134 1.84 -2.35 10.05
CA PHE A 134 1.53 -1.39 11.09
C PHE A 134 2.63 -0.31 11.21
N GLU A 135 3.89 -0.71 11.33
CA GLU A 135 5.01 0.23 11.38
C GLU A 135 5.11 1.08 10.11
N ARG A 136 4.81 0.49 8.94
CA ARG A 136 4.80 1.21 7.66
C ARG A 136 3.67 2.23 7.58
N ALA A 137 2.48 1.92 8.14
CA ALA A 137 1.29 2.75 8.04
C ALA A 137 1.24 3.87 9.09
N GLU A 138 1.61 3.58 10.35
CA GLU A 138 1.41 4.52 11.48
C GLU A 138 2.69 5.26 11.89
N LEU A 139 3.82 4.59 11.93
CA LEU A 139 5.06 5.15 12.47
C LEU A 139 5.87 5.97 11.47
N ALA A 140 5.47 6.02 10.22
CA ALA A 140 6.19 6.79 9.20
C ALA A 140 5.97 8.30 9.37
N LYS A 141 6.53 8.89 10.43
CA LYS A 141 6.59 10.36 10.58
C LYS A 141 7.45 11.00 9.47
N GLU A 142 8.51 10.32 9.06
CA GLU A 142 9.32 10.70 7.92
C GLU A 142 9.07 9.74 6.77
N LYS A 143 8.64 10.27 5.62
CA LYS A 143 8.47 9.49 4.40
C LYS A 143 9.82 9.28 3.74
N THR A 144 10.17 8.03 3.53
CA THR A 144 11.36 7.64 2.79
C THR A 144 10.98 6.97 1.47
N GLY A 145 11.87 7.00 0.52
CA GLY A 145 11.63 6.36 -0.77
C GLY A 145 12.83 6.44 -1.68
N VAL A 146 12.82 5.62 -2.72
CA VAL A 146 13.83 5.58 -3.78
C VAL A 146 13.15 5.83 -5.11
N ARG A 147 13.69 6.74 -5.90
CA ARG A 147 13.23 6.94 -7.28
C ARG A 147 13.60 5.72 -8.13
N ILE A 148 12.71 5.34 -9.02
CA ILE A 148 13.00 4.32 -10.03
C ILE A 148 13.63 5.02 -11.24
N ASP A 149 14.94 4.87 -11.43
CA ASP A 149 15.63 5.44 -12.57
C ASP A 149 15.53 4.52 -13.80
N GLY A 150 15.07 5.08 -14.91
CA GLY A 150 14.80 4.35 -16.15
C GLY A 150 13.31 4.05 -16.38
N MET A 151 12.42 4.45 -15.45
CA MET A 151 10.99 4.29 -15.61
C MET A 151 10.24 5.56 -15.19
N SER A 152 9.23 5.93 -15.97
CA SER A 152 8.34 7.06 -15.69
C SER A 152 6.91 6.71 -16.05
N ALA A 153 5.96 7.41 -15.46
CA ALA A 153 4.54 7.29 -15.78
C ALA A 153 4.05 8.52 -16.55
N VAL A 154 2.98 8.35 -17.30
CA VAL A 154 2.31 9.44 -18.02
C VAL A 154 1.00 9.76 -17.35
N ASN A 155 0.83 11.00 -16.92
CA ASN A 155 -0.42 11.47 -16.35
C ASN A 155 -1.52 11.48 -17.41
N PRO A 156 -2.63 10.72 -17.23
CA PRO A 156 -3.63 10.50 -18.27
C PRO A 156 -4.43 11.75 -18.62
N VAL A 157 -4.47 12.76 -17.76
CA VAL A 157 -5.30 13.97 -17.99
C VAL A 157 -4.55 15.12 -18.66
N ASN A 158 -3.21 15.18 -18.54
CA ASN A 158 -2.43 16.27 -19.11
C ASN A 158 -1.24 15.82 -19.95
N GLY A 159 -1.02 14.50 -20.08
CA GLY A 159 0.06 13.91 -20.89
C GLY A 159 1.48 14.14 -20.32
N LYS A 160 1.61 14.73 -19.14
CA LYS A 160 2.93 14.99 -18.56
C LYS A 160 3.57 13.69 -18.08
N GLU A 161 4.85 13.56 -18.36
CA GLU A 161 5.69 12.53 -17.81
C GLU A 161 6.05 12.85 -16.36
N ILE A 162 5.86 11.89 -15.48
CA ILE A 162 6.08 12.02 -14.03
C ILE A 162 6.93 10.86 -13.52
N PRO A 163 7.85 11.09 -12.56
CA PRO A 163 8.70 10.03 -12.00
C PRO A 163 7.90 9.04 -11.17
N ILE A 164 8.46 7.84 -11.03
CA ILE A 164 7.94 6.78 -10.17
C ILE A 164 8.93 6.58 -9.02
N TYR A 165 8.40 6.47 -7.81
CA TYR A 165 9.16 6.18 -6.58
C TYR A 165 8.68 4.87 -5.96
N ILE A 166 9.54 4.24 -5.20
CA ILE A 166 9.21 3.15 -4.29
C ILE A 166 9.18 3.74 -2.88
N SER A 167 8.13 3.44 -2.12
CA SER A 167 8.09 3.82 -0.71
C SER A 167 7.35 2.78 0.12
N ASP A 168 7.82 2.58 1.34
CA ASP A 168 7.31 1.57 2.25
C ASP A 168 5.94 1.90 2.86
N TYR A 169 5.50 3.17 2.83
CA TYR A 169 4.16 3.53 3.28
C TYR A 169 3.05 3.09 2.31
N VAL A 170 3.39 2.71 1.08
CA VAL A 170 2.44 2.12 0.13
C VAL A 170 2.41 0.61 0.34
N LEU A 171 1.23 0.07 0.63
CA LEU A 171 1.04 -1.35 0.93
C LEU A 171 0.37 -2.08 -0.22
N MET A 172 0.82 -3.30 -0.54
CA MET A 172 0.14 -4.18 -1.50
C MET A 172 -1.20 -4.72 -0.96
N SER A 173 -1.36 -4.74 0.35
CA SER A 173 -2.60 -5.18 1.02
C SER A 173 -3.71 -4.15 0.95
N TYR A 174 -3.42 -2.91 0.54
CA TYR A 174 -4.38 -1.82 0.46
C TYR A 174 -4.40 -1.21 -0.95
N GLY A 175 -5.55 -1.29 -1.60
CA GLY A 175 -5.73 -0.77 -2.96
C GLY A 175 -4.96 -1.59 -4.01
N THR A 176 -4.28 -0.89 -4.89
CA THR A 176 -3.57 -1.46 -6.04
C THR A 176 -2.06 -1.62 -5.82
N GLY A 177 -1.54 -1.22 -4.64
CA GLY A 177 -0.11 -1.15 -4.39
C GLY A 177 0.59 0.01 -5.12
N ALA A 178 -0.18 0.92 -5.72
CA ALA A 178 0.31 2.12 -6.36
C ALA A 178 -0.58 3.32 -5.99
N ILE A 179 0.01 4.48 -5.84
CA ILE A 179 -0.69 5.74 -5.59
C ILE A 179 -0.14 6.84 -6.47
N MET A 180 -0.96 7.84 -6.77
CA MET A 180 -0.51 9.13 -7.29
C MET A 180 -0.23 10.08 -6.13
N ALA A 181 0.78 10.90 -6.25
CA ALA A 181 1.11 11.94 -5.28
C ALA A 181 0.72 13.32 -5.82
N VAL A 182 -0.08 14.03 -5.02
CA VAL A 182 -0.57 15.38 -5.33
C VAL A 182 -0.19 16.32 -4.18
N PRO A 183 1.04 16.87 -4.15
CA PRO A 183 1.56 17.61 -3.00
C PRO A 183 0.72 18.81 -2.57
N ALA A 184 -0.07 19.40 -3.47
CA ALA A 184 -0.96 20.50 -3.14
C ALA A 184 -2.21 20.09 -2.33
N HIS A 185 -2.52 18.80 -2.24
CA HIS A 185 -3.75 18.27 -1.62
C HIS A 185 -3.53 17.04 -0.72
N ASP A 186 -2.31 16.55 -0.60
CA ASP A 186 -1.96 15.39 0.21
C ASP A 186 -0.77 15.73 1.11
N GLU A 187 -0.98 15.72 2.41
CA GLU A 187 0.06 16.03 3.40
C GLU A 187 1.04 14.85 3.61
N ARG A 188 0.70 13.68 3.09
CA ARG A 188 1.59 12.50 3.15
C ARG A 188 2.72 12.66 2.16
#